data_9a628b39f3208a4cc21f512e143bee36
#
_entry.id   9a628b39f3208a4cc21f512e143bee36
#
_cell.length_a   1.000
_cell.length_b   1.000
_cell.length_c   1.000
_cell.angle_alpha   90.00
_cell.angle_beta   90.00
_cell.angle_gamma   90.00
#
_symmetry.space_group_name_H-M   'P 1'
#
loop_
_entity.id
_entity.type
_entity.pdbx_description
1 polymer ?
#
loop_
_entity_poly.entity_id
_entity_poly.type
_entity_poly.pdbx_seq_one_letter_code
_entity_poly.pdbx_strand_id
1 'polypeptide(L)'
;RVGYAFGPEHIIAGLNKVAVPFSVSAPAQTGALQSLSLHDALLQRVDTTCAQRTRLEEFFGSPHSEANFVWIPADALPDTPQAVAGKLAEADLLVRAFDEGIRVTVTDQREADAAMRVWGDVVKR
;
A
#
# COMPACT_ATOMS: atom_id res chain seq x y z
N ARG A 1 0.33 12.84 -6.63
CA ARG A 1 1.52 12.30 -7.30
C ARG A 1 2.70 13.26 -7.19
N VAL A 2 3.01 13.66 -5.96
CA VAL A 2 4.15 14.49 -5.61
C VAL A 2 4.97 13.75 -4.55
N GLY A 3 6.27 13.77 -4.71
CA GLY A 3 7.23 13.37 -3.69
C GLY A 3 8.32 14.42 -3.60
N TYR A 4 9.00 14.48 -2.47
CA TYR A 4 10.17 15.34 -2.31
C TYR A 4 11.27 14.60 -1.57
N ALA A 5 12.50 15.04 -1.79
CA ALA A 5 13.65 14.51 -1.08
C ALA A 5 14.52 15.69 -0.60
N PHE A 6 15.16 15.51 0.54
CA PHE A 6 16.17 16.43 1.05
C PHE A 6 17.38 15.63 1.55
N GLY A 7 18.54 16.23 1.50
CA GLY A 7 19.77 15.55 1.87
C GLY A 7 21.00 16.42 1.60
N PRO A 8 22.21 15.86 1.71
CA PRO A 8 23.45 16.57 1.41
C PRO A 8 23.46 17.14 -0.01
N GLU A 9 24.04 18.32 -0.17
CA GLU A 9 24.03 19.09 -1.43
C GLU A 9 24.50 18.26 -2.63
N HIS A 10 25.58 17.49 -2.49
CA HIS A 10 26.15 16.69 -3.57
C HIS A 10 25.18 15.58 -4.05
N ILE A 11 24.36 15.02 -3.15
CA ILE A 11 23.32 14.03 -3.50
C ILE A 11 22.18 14.72 -4.25
N ILE A 12 21.69 15.86 -3.73
CA ILE A 12 20.62 16.64 -4.38
C ILE A 12 21.06 17.15 -5.75
N ALA A 13 22.31 17.61 -5.89
CA ALA A 13 22.88 18.00 -7.18
C ALA A 13 22.92 16.84 -8.19
N GLY A 14 23.23 15.63 -7.73
CA GLY A 14 23.17 14.41 -8.54
C GLY A 14 21.73 14.08 -9.00
N LEU A 15 20.77 14.13 -8.09
CA LEU A 15 19.36 13.91 -8.40
C LEU A 15 18.81 14.93 -9.40
N ASN A 16 19.16 16.21 -9.24
CA ASN A 16 18.74 17.27 -10.15
C ASN A 16 19.25 17.10 -11.58
N LYS A 17 20.40 16.45 -11.78
CA LYS A 17 20.94 16.16 -13.14
C LYS A 17 20.11 15.15 -13.93
N VAL A 18 19.39 14.27 -13.25
CA VAL A 18 18.56 13.21 -13.85
C VAL A 18 17.07 13.47 -13.69
N ALA A 19 16.69 14.54 -12.99
CA ALA A 19 15.30 14.92 -12.80
C ALA A 19 14.66 15.34 -14.14
N VAL A 20 13.45 14.87 -14.39
CA VAL A 20 12.68 15.27 -15.56
C VAL A 20 12.16 16.70 -15.37
N PRO A 21 12.49 17.65 -16.25
CA PRO A 21 11.97 19.01 -16.16
C PRO A 21 10.45 19.03 -16.15
N PHE A 22 9.85 19.95 -15.36
CA PHE A 22 8.39 20.12 -15.26
C PHE A 22 7.61 18.85 -14.89
N SER A 23 8.24 17.89 -14.21
CA SER A 23 7.63 16.61 -13.82
C SER A 23 6.46 16.75 -12.83
N VAL A 24 6.36 17.87 -12.12
CA VAL A 24 5.30 18.15 -11.13
C VAL A 24 4.38 19.25 -11.64
N SER A 25 3.12 18.91 -11.89
CA SER A 25 2.11 19.86 -12.37
C SER A 25 1.69 20.86 -11.28
N ALA A 26 1.20 22.04 -11.68
CA ALA A 26 0.70 23.05 -10.73
C ALA A 26 -0.45 22.51 -9.84
N PRO A 27 -1.46 21.78 -10.35
CA PRO A 27 -2.47 21.15 -9.50
C PRO A 27 -1.88 20.17 -8.47
N ALA A 28 -0.84 19.41 -8.83
CA ALA A 28 -0.18 18.51 -7.90
C ALA A 28 0.55 19.26 -6.76
N GLN A 29 1.21 20.39 -7.08
CA GLN A 29 1.83 21.27 -6.07
C GLN A 29 0.79 21.86 -5.12
N THR A 30 -0.33 22.39 -5.65
CA THR A 30 -1.43 22.92 -4.85
C THR A 30 -2.02 21.82 -3.94
N GLY A 31 -2.25 20.63 -4.47
CA GLY A 31 -2.74 19.48 -3.70
C GLY A 31 -1.78 19.06 -2.58
N ALA A 32 -0.47 19.10 -2.83
CA ALA A 32 0.54 18.82 -1.81
C ALA A 32 0.53 19.87 -0.68
N LEU A 33 0.45 21.16 -1.02
CA LEU A 33 0.36 22.23 -0.03
C LEU A 33 -0.90 22.09 0.83
N GLN A 34 -2.05 21.80 0.23
CA GLN A 34 -3.29 21.56 0.95
C GLN A 34 -3.19 20.32 1.85
N SER A 35 -2.58 19.25 1.37
CA SER A 35 -2.36 18.04 2.18
C SER A 35 -1.51 18.32 3.43
N LEU A 36 -0.46 19.13 3.29
CA LEU A 36 0.39 19.53 4.43
C LEU A 36 -0.36 20.42 5.44
N SER A 37 -1.35 21.19 5.01
CA SER A 37 -2.17 22.02 5.92
C SER A 37 -3.20 21.21 6.72
N LEU A 38 -3.49 19.96 6.33
CA LEU A 38 -4.46 19.07 6.95
C LEU A 38 -3.79 18.03 7.86
N HIS A 39 -2.84 18.47 8.67
CA HIS A 39 -1.99 17.60 9.50
C HIS A 39 -2.80 16.64 10.39
N ASP A 40 -3.80 17.13 11.11
CA ASP A 40 -4.60 16.31 12.03
C ASP A 40 -5.40 15.22 11.29
N ALA A 41 -5.98 15.58 10.16
CA ALA A 41 -6.69 14.60 9.31
C ALA A 41 -5.73 13.55 8.72
N LEU A 42 -4.50 13.94 8.42
CA LEU A 42 -3.46 13.00 8.01
C LEU A 42 -3.11 12.03 9.11
N LEU A 43 -2.88 12.50 10.35
CA LEU A 43 -2.55 11.65 11.50
C LEU A 43 -3.67 10.67 11.81
N GLN A 44 -4.94 11.11 11.81
CA GLN A 44 -6.09 10.21 12.00
C GLN A 44 -6.14 9.09 10.94
N ARG A 45 -5.80 9.41 9.69
CA ARG A 45 -5.72 8.42 8.62
C ARG A 45 -4.57 7.45 8.83
N VAL A 46 -3.43 7.94 9.28
CA VAL A 46 -2.25 7.10 9.63
C VAL A 46 -2.62 6.13 10.75
N ASP A 47 -3.24 6.61 11.82
CA ASP A 47 -3.68 5.78 12.96
C ASP A 47 -4.66 4.68 12.49
N THR A 48 -5.64 5.04 11.66
CA THR A 48 -6.56 4.07 11.06
C THR A 48 -5.82 3.02 10.24
N THR A 49 -4.91 3.45 9.37
CA THR A 49 -4.11 2.55 8.53
C THR A 49 -3.27 1.60 9.39
N CYS A 50 -2.60 2.11 10.42
CA CYS A 50 -1.80 1.29 11.34
C CYS A 50 -2.66 0.25 12.06
N ALA A 51 -3.83 0.64 12.59
CA ALA A 51 -4.74 -0.29 13.26
C ALA A 51 -5.23 -1.40 12.31
N GLN A 52 -5.63 -1.04 11.08
CA GLN A 52 -6.10 -2.03 10.11
C GLN A 52 -4.94 -2.91 9.59
N ARG A 53 -3.74 -2.37 9.47
CA ARG A 53 -2.55 -3.15 9.11
C ARG A 53 -2.29 -4.25 10.14
N THR A 54 -2.26 -3.92 11.43
CA THR A 54 -2.09 -4.92 12.50
C THR A 54 -3.14 -6.02 12.43
N ARG A 55 -4.42 -5.68 12.22
CA ARG A 55 -5.50 -6.67 12.06
C ARG A 55 -5.28 -7.60 10.87
N LEU A 56 -4.84 -7.06 9.74
CA LEU A 56 -4.56 -7.86 8.54
C LEU A 56 -3.29 -8.70 8.70
N GLU A 57 -2.25 -8.18 9.36
CA GLU A 57 -1.04 -8.94 9.71
C GLU A 57 -1.39 -10.17 10.55
N GLU A 58 -2.20 -10.00 11.59
CA GLU A 58 -2.69 -11.09 12.44
C GLU A 58 -3.55 -12.10 11.66
N PHE A 59 -4.46 -11.61 10.81
CA PHE A 59 -5.34 -12.47 10.02
C PHE A 59 -4.60 -13.33 8.99
N PHE A 60 -3.62 -12.76 8.31
CA PHE A 60 -2.81 -13.45 7.30
C PHE A 60 -1.62 -14.20 7.89
N GLY A 61 -1.24 -13.94 9.13
CA GLY A 61 0.02 -14.42 9.71
C GLY A 61 1.24 -13.82 9.01
N SER A 62 1.11 -12.61 8.47
CA SER A 62 2.15 -11.97 7.68
C SER A 62 3.19 -11.28 8.55
N PRO A 63 4.43 -11.10 8.05
CA PRO A 63 5.45 -10.33 8.76
C PRO A 63 5.00 -8.89 8.98
N HIS A 64 5.51 -8.27 10.05
CA HIS A 64 5.24 -6.86 10.35
C HIS A 64 5.72 -5.95 9.23
N SER A 65 4.90 -4.95 8.89
CA SER A 65 5.15 -3.92 7.88
C SER A 65 4.99 -2.53 8.47
N GLU A 66 5.83 -1.59 8.09
CA GLU A 66 5.68 -0.16 8.38
C GLU A 66 5.02 0.62 7.23
N ALA A 67 4.64 -0.09 6.17
CA ALA A 67 4.00 0.49 5.00
C ALA A 67 2.46 0.46 5.11
N ASN A 68 1.77 0.96 4.11
CA ASN A 68 0.31 0.88 3.97
C ASN A 68 -0.14 -0.40 3.24
N PHE A 69 0.58 -1.49 3.44
CA PHE A 69 0.22 -2.80 2.90
C PHE A 69 0.73 -3.92 3.81
N VAL A 70 0.15 -5.10 3.67
CA VAL A 70 0.66 -6.35 4.20
C VAL A 70 1.21 -7.22 3.07
N TRP A 71 2.20 -8.06 3.39
CA TRP A 71 2.85 -8.95 2.46
C TRP A 71 2.58 -10.40 2.83
N ILE A 72 2.07 -11.19 1.88
CA ILE A 72 1.82 -12.61 2.05
C ILE A 72 2.80 -13.35 1.15
N PRO A 73 3.80 -14.04 1.70
CA PRO A 73 4.80 -14.76 0.92
C PRO A 73 4.17 -15.91 0.11
N ALA A 74 4.80 -16.28 -1.00
CA ALA A 74 4.29 -17.31 -1.91
C ALA A 74 4.18 -18.69 -1.23
N ASP A 75 5.08 -19.01 -0.32
CA ASP A 75 5.08 -20.27 0.45
C ASP A 75 3.95 -20.35 1.51
N ALA A 76 3.33 -19.22 1.86
CA ALA A 76 2.15 -19.16 2.70
C ALA A 76 0.82 -19.27 1.93
N LEU A 77 0.86 -19.34 0.59
CA LEU A 77 -0.31 -19.42 -0.27
C LEU A 77 -0.63 -20.88 -0.64
N PRO A 78 -1.92 -21.22 -0.88
CA PRO A 78 -2.32 -22.57 -1.30
C PRO A 78 -2.04 -22.87 -2.78
N ASP A 79 -1.66 -21.85 -3.57
CA ASP A 79 -1.43 -21.91 -5.02
C ASP A 79 -0.47 -20.78 -5.40
N THR A 80 -0.13 -20.66 -6.69
CA THR A 80 0.72 -19.56 -7.16
C THR A 80 0.08 -18.20 -6.85
N PRO A 81 0.88 -17.16 -6.56
CA PRO A 81 0.34 -15.83 -6.27
C PRO A 81 -0.60 -15.30 -7.35
N GLN A 82 -0.32 -15.59 -8.62
CA GLN A 82 -1.13 -15.19 -9.76
C GLN A 82 -2.47 -15.91 -9.79
N ALA A 83 -2.50 -17.22 -9.49
CA ALA A 83 -3.73 -18.01 -9.44
C ALA A 83 -4.63 -17.55 -8.28
N VAL A 84 -4.04 -17.31 -7.09
CA VAL A 84 -4.76 -16.77 -5.93
C VAL A 84 -5.31 -15.38 -6.23
N ALA A 85 -4.50 -14.48 -6.80
CA ALA A 85 -4.94 -13.14 -7.17
C ALA A 85 -6.08 -13.16 -8.22
N GLY A 86 -6.06 -14.10 -9.16
CA GLY A 86 -7.13 -14.31 -10.13
C GLY A 86 -8.47 -14.67 -9.45
N LYS A 87 -8.44 -15.65 -8.54
CA LYS A 87 -9.63 -16.05 -7.76
C LYS A 87 -10.18 -14.91 -6.89
N LEU A 88 -9.29 -14.11 -6.29
CA LEU A 88 -9.69 -12.96 -5.49
C LEU A 88 -10.31 -11.86 -6.37
N ALA A 89 -9.77 -11.63 -7.57
CA ALA A 89 -10.30 -10.65 -8.52
C ALA A 89 -11.70 -11.02 -9.02
N GLU A 90 -12.00 -12.32 -9.21
CA GLU A 90 -13.34 -12.82 -9.53
C GLU A 90 -14.35 -12.54 -8.40
N ALA A 91 -13.89 -12.35 -7.17
CA ALA A 91 -14.68 -11.97 -5.99
C ALA A 91 -14.56 -10.48 -5.63
N ASP A 92 -14.21 -9.62 -6.59
CA ASP A 92 -14.07 -8.17 -6.46
C ASP A 92 -12.99 -7.71 -5.45
N LEU A 93 -12.00 -8.55 -5.13
CA LEU A 93 -10.85 -8.18 -4.32
C LEU A 93 -9.59 -8.11 -5.18
N LEU A 94 -9.18 -6.89 -5.54
CA LEU A 94 -7.98 -6.66 -6.33
C LEU A 94 -6.75 -6.57 -5.42
N VAL A 95 -5.80 -7.48 -5.63
CA VAL A 95 -4.50 -7.53 -4.96
C VAL A 95 -3.37 -7.45 -5.98
N ARG A 96 -2.16 -7.22 -5.53
CA ARG A 96 -0.99 -7.21 -6.42
C ARG A 96 -0.16 -8.47 -6.22
N ALA A 97 -0.15 -9.33 -7.24
CA ALA A 97 0.68 -10.53 -7.28
C ALA A 97 2.08 -10.24 -7.83
N PHE A 98 3.07 -10.88 -7.23
CA PHE A 98 4.45 -11.00 -7.65
C PHE A 98 4.83 -12.47 -7.59
N ASP A 99 5.95 -12.88 -8.15
CA ASP A 99 6.39 -14.28 -8.09
C ASP A 99 6.69 -14.72 -6.65
N GLU A 100 7.13 -13.78 -5.81
CA GLU A 100 7.50 -14.02 -4.41
C GLU A 100 6.30 -13.94 -3.43
N GLY A 101 5.12 -13.48 -3.86
CA GLY A 101 3.96 -13.35 -2.98
C GLY A 101 2.91 -12.35 -3.43
N ILE A 102 2.01 -12.02 -2.51
CA ILE A 102 0.90 -11.09 -2.74
C ILE A 102 1.02 -9.89 -1.80
N ARG A 103 0.84 -8.69 -2.37
CA ARG A 103 0.70 -7.45 -1.62
C ARG A 103 -0.76 -7.05 -1.52
N VAL A 104 -1.27 -6.93 -0.30
CA VAL A 104 -2.61 -6.41 0.00
C VAL A 104 -2.50 -5.01 0.56
N THR A 105 -3.09 -4.02 -0.12
CA THR A 105 -3.08 -2.62 0.34
C THR A 105 -3.99 -2.46 1.56
N VAL A 106 -3.52 -1.72 2.55
CA VAL A 106 -4.29 -1.37 3.74
C VAL A 106 -4.89 0.02 3.57
N THR A 107 -6.17 0.15 3.86
CA THR A 107 -6.91 1.41 3.79
C THR A 107 -7.68 1.66 5.10
N ASP A 108 -8.99 1.54 5.07
CA ASP A 108 -9.87 1.71 6.23
C ASP A 108 -10.42 0.37 6.74
N GLN A 109 -11.23 0.45 7.79
CA GLN A 109 -11.83 -0.73 8.42
C GLN A 109 -12.76 -1.49 7.46
N ARG A 110 -13.55 -0.79 6.67
CA ARG A 110 -14.53 -1.41 5.75
C ARG A 110 -13.82 -2.27 4.71
N GLU A 111 -12.76 -1.73 4.13
CA GLU A 111 -11.95 -2.43 3.13
C GLU A 111 -11.17 -3.61 3.76
N ALA A 112 -10.65 -3.43 4.97
CA ALA A 112 -9.98 -4.51 5.70
C ALA A 112 -10.96 -5.67 6.02
N ASP A 113 -12.16 -5.36 6.48
CA ASP A 113 -13.20 -6.36 6.77
C ASP A 113 -13.64 -7.10 5.49
N ALA A 114 -13.76 -6.37 4.37
CA ALA A 114 -14.07 -6.97 3.07
C ALA A 114 -12.93 -7.90 2.59
N ALA A 115 -11.69 -7.48 2.72
CA ALA A 115 -10.52 -8.29 2.36
C ALA A 115 -10.46 -9.59 3.16
N MET A 116 -10.63 -9.53 4.48
CA MET A 116 -10.63 -10.72 5.34
C MET A 116 -11.77 -11.68 4.99
N ARG A 117 -12.99 -11.17 4.75
CA ARG A 117 -14.14 -11.97 4.36
C ARG A 117 -13.92 -12.68 3.04
N VAL A 118 -13.58 -11.92 1.98
CA VAL A 118 -13.37 -12.47 0.63
C VAL A 118 -12.23 -13.49 0.64
N TRP A 119 -11.13 -13.18 1.32
CA TRP A 119 -10.03 -14.12 1.48
C TRP A 119 -10.45 -15.42 2.16
N GLY A 120 -11.23 -15.32 3.24
CA GLY A 120 -11.75 -16.49 3.96
C GLY A 120 -12.64 -17.36 3.09
N ASP A 121 -13.46 -16.75 2.24
CA ASP A 121 -14.39 -17.44 1.34
C ASP A 121 -13.70 -18.10 0.13
N VAL A 122 -12.62 -17.50 -0.37
CA VAL A 122 -11.98 -17.89 -1.64
C VAL A 122 -10.72 -18.72 -1.44
N VAL A 123 -9.91 -18.40 -0.41
CA VAL A 123 -8.56 -18.96 -0.25
C VAL A 123 -8.50 -20.02 0.86
N LYS A 124 -9.29 -19.86 1.94
CA LYS A 124 -9.29 -20.82 3.07
C LYS A 124 -10.28 -21.98 2.92
N ARG A 125 -10.99 -22.05 1.81
CA ARG A 125 -11.76 -23.25 1.43
C ARG A 125 -10.88 -24.22 0.66
#